data_e51afb60a8899cb989ea7074aaef8718
#
_entry.id   e51afb60a8899cb989ea7074aaef8718
#
_cell.length_a   1.000
_cell.length_b   1.000
_cell.length_c   1.000
_cell.angle_alpha   90.00
_cell.angle_beta   90.00
_cell.angle_gamma   90.00
#
_symmetry.space_group_name_H-M   'P 1'
#
loop_
_entity.id
_entity.type
_entity.pdbx_description
1 polymer ?
#
loop_
_entity_poly.entity_id
_entity_poly.type
_entity_poly.pdbx_seq_one_letter_code
_entity_poly.pdbx_strand_id
1 'polypeptide(L)'
;MGTSSIFRGNNDRNPLLPSDYEEQTQIVEQPVTWKTVKTDMSKYISSGGSHGSAGHIVRQAIKANGGAHRMVSSSSSSMRAARGLGGLFAGVRSNGVYTTLQQLGIQYAGKSVNDIFSHLINAISPDAKTKDDIVARQASQAALINVYEYVADNNMDFSCIDNMPVEVMDKAMKSFLTEYIWATVMKDLECRVEQYMSDVTSACEREKELKDTIEAVVDIEYDNHGSLIQDDVNEAVLALTERCLSVLEGIV
;
A
#
# COMPACT_ATOMS: atom_id res chain seq x y z
N MET A 1 6.67 -51.41 -9.16
CA MET A 1 6.64 -51.12 -10.62
C MET A 1 5.85 -49.85 -10.80
N GLY A 2 6.54 -48.76 -11.06
CA GLY A 2 5.93 -47.44 -11.14
C GLY A 2 5.38 -47.14 -12.51
N THR A 3 4.13 -46.71 -12.57
CA THR A 3 3.39 -46.35 -13.80
C THR A 3 3.38 -44.87 -14.10
N SER A 4 4.47 -44.17 -13.82
CA SER A 4 4.51 -42.71 -13.91
C SER A 4 4.94 -42.12 -15.26
N SER A 5 5.01 -42.91 -16.33
CA SER A 5 5.46 -42.44 -17.65
C SER A 5 4.33 -42.07 -18.62
N ILE A 6 3.07 -42.13 -18.20
CA ILE A 6 1.91 -41.95 -19.10
C ILE A 6 1.56 -40.46 -19.32
N PHE A 7 2.06 -39.57 -18.48
CA PHE A 7 1.79 -38.12 -18.57
C PHE A 7 3.06 -37.29 -18.86
N ARG A 8 3.93 -37.75 -19.74
CA ARG A 8 4.80 -36.81 -20.42
C ARG A 8 3.91 -36.03 -21.38
N GLY A 9 3.70 -34.75 -21.03
CA GLY A 9 3.00 -33.85 -21.93
C GLY A 9 3.63 -33.95 -23.32
N ASN A 10 2.81 -34.33 -24.26
CA ASN A 10 3.25 -34.51 -25.65
C ASN A 10 3.43 -33.10 -26.21
N ASN A 11 4.61 -32.79 -26.69
CA ASN A 11 4.86 -31.63 -27.54
C ASN A 11 4.34 -31.85 -28.95
N ASP A 12 3.59 -32.91 -29.17
CA ASP A 12 3.05 -33.23 -30.46
C ASP A 12 1.87 -32.32 -30.77
N ARG A 13 1.93 -31.69 -31.91
CA ARG A 13 0.89 -30.85 -32.50
C ARG A 13 -0.44 -31.56 -32.38
N ASN A 14 -1.40 -30.91 -31.70
CA ASN A 14 -2.74 -31.47 -31.64
C ASN A 14 -3.37 -31.41 -33.03
N PRO A 15 -3.60 -32.57 -33.70
CA PRO A 15 -4.10 -32.60 -35.07
C PRO A 15 -5.54 -32.09 -35.23
N LEU A 16 -6.18 -31.75 -34.08
CA LEU A 16 -7.53 -31.20 -34.07
C LEU A 16 -7.54 -29.67 -34.03
N LEU A 17 -6.37 -29.02 -33.88
CA LEU A 17 -6.27 -27.56 -33.91
C LEU A 17 -5.94 -27.09 -35.31
N PRO A 18 -6.54 -25.97 -35.80
CA PRO A 18 -6.15 -25.35 -37.07
C PRO A 18 -4.65 -25.03 -37.08
N SER A 19 -4.03 -25.11 -38.26
CA SER A 19 -2.59 -24.84 -38.40
C SER A 19 -2.15 -23.41 -38.06
N ASP A 20 -3.08 -22.47 -37.98
CA ASP A 20 -2.90 -21.07 -37.63
C ASP A 20 -3.22 -20.77 -36.15
N TYR A 21 -3.61 -21.78 -35.36
CA TYR A 21 -3.93 -21.62 -33.96
C TYR A 21 -2.72 -21.17 -33.10
N GLU A 22 -1.52 -21.64 -33.49
CA GLU A 22 -0.28 -21.25 -32.79
C GLU A 22 0.10 -19.78 -33.05
N GLU A 23 -0.29 -19.20 -34.21
CA GLU A 23 -0.04 -17.79 -34.53
C GLU A 23 -1.02 -16.84 -33.83
N GLN A 24 -2.18 -17.36 -33.41
CA GLN A 24 -3.20 -16.60 -32.67
C GLN A 24 -3.07 -16.75 -31.16
N THR A 25 -2.20 -17.63 -30.68
CA THR A 25 -1.87 -17.64 -29.24
C THR A 25 -1.09 -16.36 -28.94
N GLN A 26 -1.80 -15.31 -28.57
CA GLN A 26 -1.21 -14.20 -27.82
C GLN A 26 -0.28 -14.81 -26.78
N ILE A 27 0.92 -14.28 -26.65
CA ILE A 27 1.84 -14.62 -25.58
C ILE A 27 1.06 -14.34 -24.30
N VAL A 28 0.38 -15.36 -23.78
CA VAL A 28 -0.24 -15.29 -22.46
C VAL A 28 0.96 -15.25 -21.50
N GLU A 29 1.34 -14.06 -21.07
CA GLU A 29 2.33 -13.92 -20.02
C GLU A 29 1.92 -14.88 -18.91
N GLN A 30 2.79 -15.82 -18.58
CA GLN A 30 2.49 -16.79 -17.53
C GLN A 30 2.18 -15.98 -16.27
N PRO A 31 1.08 -16.29 -15.57
CA PRO A 31 0.68 -15.50 -14.40
C PRO A 31 1.84 -15.50 -13.40
N VAL A 32 2.23 -14.31 -12.97
CA VAL A 32 3.27 -14.14 -11.96
C VAL A 32 2.83 -14.82 -10.68
N THR A 33 3.67 -15.70 -10.18
CA THR A 33 3.39 -16.43 -8.94
C THR A 33 4.20 -15.87 -7.78
N TRP A 34 3.69 -15.97 -6.57
CA TRP A 34 4.43 -15.63 -5.36
C TRP A 34 5.75 -16.38 -5.21
N LYS A 35 5.87 -17.58 -5.78
CA LYS A 35 7.13 -18.34 -5.83
C LYS A 35 8.18 -17.57 -6.63
N THR A 36 7.81 -17.02 -7.77
CA THR A 36 8.70 -16.22 -8.63
C THR A 36 9.13 -14.96 -7.89
N VAL A 37 8.17 -14.20 -7.35
CA VAL A 37 8.45 -12.95 -6.61
C VAL A 37 9.42 -13.18 -5.45
N LYS A 38 9.16 -14.22 -4.65
CA LYS A 38 10.04 -14.59 -3.52
C LYS A 38 11.44 -14.99 -3.97
N THR A 39 11.57 -15.65 -5.11
CA THR A 39 12.88 -16.02 -5.68
C THR A 39 13.63 -14.77 -6.15
N ASP A 40 12.95 -13.87 -6.83
CA ASP A 40 13.56 -12.64 -7.35
C ASP A 40 13.93 -11.68 -6.20
N MET A 41 13.10 -11.58 -5.15
CA MET A 41 13.44 -10.86 -3.93
C MET A 41 14.70 -11.41 -3.27
N SER A 42 14.82 -12.75 -3.16
CA SER A 42 16.00 -13.39 -2.59
C SER A 42 17.27 -13.06 -3.40
N LYS A 43 17.19 -13.08 -4.73
CA LYS A 43 18.30 -12.71 -5.62
C LYS A 43 18.66 -11.23 -5.49
N TYR A 44 17.64 -10.37 -5.43
CA TYR A 44 17.82 -8.92 -5.28
C TYR A 44 18.57 -8.57 -3.99
N ILE A 45 18.18 -9.17 -2.86
CA ILE A 45 18.86 -8.97 -1.58
C ILE A 45 20.28 -9.54 -1.63
N SER A 46 20.45 -10.82 -2.01
CA SER A 46 21.75 -11.50 -1.96
C SER A 46 22.79 -10.95 -2.92
N SER A 47 22.36 -10.26 -3.99
CA SER A 47 23.27 -9.63 -4.96
C SER A 47 23.58 -8.17 -4.65
N GLY A 48 23.09 -7.62 -3.53
CA GLY A 48 23.22 -6.20 -3.22
C GLY A 48 22.57 -5.30 -4.28
N GLY A 49 21.44 -5.75 -4.89
CA GLY A 49 20.73 -5.00 -5.92
C GLY A 49 21.24 -5.18 -7.36
N SER A 50 22.31 -5.98 -7.57
CA SER A 50 22.86 -6.18 -8.93
C SER A 50 21.98 -7.05 -9.83
N HIS A 51 21.11 -7.88 -9.26
CA HIS A 51 20.15 -8.73 -9.96
C HIS A 51 18.72 -8.22 -9.73
N GLY A 52 18.22 -7.46 -10.68
CA GLY A 52 16.88 -6.88 -10.61
C GLY A 52 16.89 -5.43 -10.11
N SER A 53 15.71 -4.86 -9.94
CA SER A 53 15.50 -3.52 -9.39
C SER A 53 14.33 -3.54 -8.42
N ALA A 54 14.29 -2.55 -7.52
CA ALA A 54 13.18 -2.36 -6.59
C ALA A 54 11.83 -2.29 -7.34
N GLY A 55 11.76 -1.50 -8.41
CA GLY A 55 10.55 -1.41 -9.25
C GLY A 55 10.12 -2.73 -9.88
N HIS A 56 11.09 -3.60 -10.26
CA HIS A 56 10.75 -4.93 -10.76
C HIS A 56 10.09 -5.80 -9.68
N ILE A 57 10.63 -5.81 -8.46
CA ILE A 57 10.07 -6.60 -7.36
C ILE A 57 8.66 -6.11 -7.00
N VAL A 58 8.47 -4.79 -6.88
CA VAL A 58 7.15 -4.20 -6.58
C VAL A 58 6.14 -4.55 -7.67
N ARG A 59 6.51 -4.39 -8.95
CA ARG A 59 5.68 -4.78 -10.11
C ARG A 59 5.24 -6.23 -10.03
N GLN A 60 6.18 -7.14 -9.81
CA GLN A 60 5.89 -8.57 -9.73
C GLN A 60 4.99 -8.90 -8.52
N ALA A 61 5.18 -8.24 -7.39
CA ALA A 61 4.32 -8.41 -6.21
C ALA A 61 2.88 -7.95 -6.48
N ILE A 62 2.68 -6.83 -7.17
CA ILE A 62 1.35 -6.35 -7.56
C ILE A 62 0.69 -7.35 -8.52
N LYS A 63 1.39 -7.82 -9.55
CA LYS A 63 0.90 -8.85 -10.47
C LYS A 63 0.55 -10.15 -9.75
N ALA A 64 1.37 -10.59 -8.78
CA ALA A 64 1.11 -11.79 -7.98
C ALA A 64 -0.10 -11.65 -7.05
N ASN A 65 -0.46 -10.42 -6.64
CA ASN A 65 -1.69 -10.12 -5.91
C ASN A 65 -2.94 -10.07 -6.83
N GLY A 66 -2.76 -10.23 -8.13
CA GLY A 66 -3.83 -10.20 -9.13
C GLY A 66 -4.05 -8.85 -9.78
N GLY A 67 -3.05 -7.94 -9.70
CA GLY A 67 -3.03 -6.64 -10.32
C GLY A 67 -3.65 -5.52 -9.45
N ALA A 68 -3.48 -4.29 -9.91
CA ALA A 68 -3.88 -3.07 -9.21
C ALA A 68 -5.36 -3.07 -8.81
N HIS A 69 -6.26 -3.34 -9.76
CA HIS A 69 -7.70 -3.35 -9.51
C HIS A 69 -8.11 -4.37 -8.43
N ARG A 70 -7.55 -5.58 -8.46
CA ARG A 70 -7.85 -6.61 -7.47
C ARG A 70 -7.31 -6.24 -6.09
N MET A 71 -6.14 -5.64 -6.02
CA MET A 71 -5.58 -5.17 -4.74
C MET A 71 -6.50 -4.17 -4.07
N VAL A 72 -6.98 -3.15 -4.79
CA VAL A 72 -7.92 -2.15 -4.26
C VAL A 72 -9.24 -2.80 -3.85
N SER A 73 -9.83 -3.61 -4.71
CA SER A 73 -11.14 -4.23 -4.44
C SER A 73 -11.12 -5.23 -3.28
N SER A 74 -9.98 -5.87 -3.02
CA SER A 74 -9.83 -6.82 -1.90
C SER A 74 -9.43 -6.16 -0.57
N SER A 75 -9.02 -4.89 -0.57
CA SER A 75 -8.50 -4.16 0.60
C SER A 75 -9.57 -3.28 1.26
N SER A 76 -10.68 -3.90 1.65
CA SER A 76 -11.84 -3.18 2.19
C SER A 76 -11.56 -2.39 3.46
N SER A 77 -10.71 -2.92 4.37
CA SER A 77 -10.35 -2.26 5.62
C SER A 77 -9.43 -1.07 5.39
N SER A 78 -8.42 -1.24 4.51
CA SER A 78 -7.50 -0.17 4.15
C SER A 78 -8.22 0.97 3.41
N MET A 79 -9.13 0.66 2.51
CA MET A 79 -9.92 1.67 1.81
C MET A 79 -10.91 2.40 2.74
N ARG A 80 -11.49 1.70 3.71
CA ARG A 80 -12.31 2.32 4.76
C ARG A 80 -11.48 3.26 5.64
N ALA A 81 -10.27 2.86 6.03
CA ALA A 81 -9.36 3.69 6.82
C ALA A 81 -8.93 4.94 6.05
N ALA A 82 -8.62 4.83 4.75
CA ALA A 82 -8.31 5.97 3.89
C ALA A 82 -9.47 6.98 3.82
N ARG A 83 -10.71 6.50 3.68
CA ARG A 83 -11.92 7.34 3.73
C ARG A 83 -12.11 7.98 5.10
N GLY A 84 -11.86 7.24 6.18
CA GLY A 84 -11.92 7.73 7.55
C GLY A 84 -10.93 8.87 7.79
N LEU A 85 -9.70 8.74 7.28
CA LEU A 85 -8.68 9.77 7.37
C LEU A 85 -9.05 11.02 6.55
N GLY A 86 -9.49 10.85 5.31
CA GLY A 86 -9.97 11.95 4.48
C GLY A 86 -11.20 12.65 5.07
N GLY A 87 -12.14 11.87 5.63
CA GLY A 87 -13.30 12.39 6.35
C GLY A 87 -12.93 13.17 7.61
N LEU A 88 -11.89 12.75 8.35
CA LEU A 88 -11.34 13.49 9.46
C LEU A 88 -10.85 14.88 9.00
N PHE A 89 -10.04 14.94 7.94
CA PHE A 89 -9.52 16.21 7.43
C PHE A 89 -10.62 17.14 6.88
N ALA A 90 -11.57 16.59 6.14
CA ALA A 90 -12.71 17.34 5.65
C ALA A 90 -13.58 17.87 6.82
N GLY A 91 -13.81 17.04 7.84
CA GLY A 91 -14.55 17.42 9.06
C GLY A 91 -13.86 18.54 9.83
N VAL A 92 -12.55 18.44 10.01
CA VAL A 92 -11.75 19.48 10.69
C VAL A 92 -11.86 20.81 9.96
N ARG A 93 -11.73 20.82 8.64
CA ARG A 93 -11.84 22.06 7.84
C ARG A 93 -13.24 22.69 7.87
N SER A 94 -14.28 21.86 7.95
CA SER A 94 -15.66 22.33 7.86
C SER A 94 -16.24 22.71 9.22
N ASN A 95 -15.91 21.95 10.29
CA ASN A 95 -16.60 22.01 11.58
C ASN A 95 -15.65 22.26 12.75
N GLY A 96 -14.35 22.24 12.50
CA GLY A 96 -13.32 22.30 13.53
C GLY A 96 -13.03 20.95 14.18
N VAL A 97 -11.85 20.88 14.82
CA VAL A 97 -11.31 19.61 15.33
C VAL A 97 -12.17 19.02 16.45
N TYR A 98 -12.62 19.82 17.40
CA TYR A 98 -13.40 19.33 18.55
C TYR A 98 -14.77 18.79 18.14
N THR A 99 -15.44 19.47 17.21
CA THR A 99 -16.73 19.00 16.65
C THR A 99 -16.54 17.68 15.91
N THR A 100 -15.48 17.58 15.12
CA THR A 100 -15.15 16.35 14.37
C THR A 100 -14.84 15.19 15.31
N LEU A 101 -14.10 15.41 16.41
CA LEU A 101 -13.86 14.38 17.43
C LEU A 101 -15.18 13.89 18.06
N GLN A 102 -16.11 14.80 18.37
CA GLN A 102 -17.44 14.44 18.90
C GLN A 102 -18.22 13.58 17.91
N GLN A 103 -18.20 13.94 16.63
CA GLN A 103 -18.87 13.16 15.56
C GLN A 103 -18.27 11.74 15.42
N LEU A 104 -16.96 11.59 15.66
CA LEU A 104 -16.28 10.31 15.72
C LEU A 104 -16.48 9.56 17.05
N GLY A 105 -17.22 10.13 18.00
CA GLY A 105 -17.45 9.53 19.32
C GLY A 105 -16.23 9.58 20.25
N ILE A 106 -15.25 10.43 19.96
CA ILE A 106 -14.01 10.55 20.72
C ILE A 106 -14.17 11.59 21.83
N GLN A 107 -14.02 11.13 23.07
CA GLN A 107 -13.95 12.03 24.22
C GLN A 107 -12.56 12.63 24.33
N TYR A 108 -12.46 13.95 24.27
CA TYR A 108 -11.19 14.69 24.33
C TYR A 108 -10.99 15.48 25.62
N ALA A 109 -12.07 15.83 26.33
CA ALA A 109 -11.99 16.67 27.54
C ALA A 109 -11.14 15.98 28.62
N GLY A 110 -10.08 16.65 29.06
CA GLY A 110 -9.15 16.12 30.06
C GLY A 110 -8.22 15.00 29.59
N LYS A 111 -8.18 14.73 28.29
CA LYS A 111 -7.27 13.75 27.70
C LYS A 111 -5.97 14.40 27.23
N SER A 112 -4.88 13.64 27.29
CA SER A 112 -3.63 14.05 26.66
C SER A 112 -3.72 13.96 25.13
N VAL A 113 -2.86 14.70 24.43
CA VAL A 113 -2.75 14.61 22.97
C VAL A 113 -2.51 13.16 22.52
N ASN A 114 -1.65 12.42 23.22
CA ASN A 114 -1.36 11.01 22.92
C ASN A 114 -2.61 10.12 23.04
N ASP A 115 -3.44 10.34 24.06
CA ASP A 115 -4.69 9.60 24.23
C ASP A 115 -5.65 9.89 23.09
N ILE A 116 -5.77 11.17 22.67
CA ILE A 116 -6.64 11.57 21.55
C ILE A 116 -6.17 10.89 20.25
N PHE A 117 -4.87 10.91 19.95
CA PHE A 117 -4.34 10.23 18.76
C PHE A 117 -4.56 8.71 18.81
N SER A 118 -4.43 8.09 19.98
CA SER A 118 -4.74 6.67 20.16
C SER A 118 -6.20 6.35 19.86
N HIS A 119 -7.11 7.23 20.30
CA HIS A 119 -8.54 7.10 19.99
C HIS A 119 -8.83 7.36 18.50
N LEU A 120 -8.14 8.31 17.85
CA LEU A 120 -8.25 8.56 16.41
C LEU A 120 -7.84 7.36 15.61
N ILE A 121 -6.70 6.72 15.92
CA ILE A 121 -6.27 5.47 15.26
C ILE A 121 -7.35 4.40 15.39
N ASN A 122 -7.92 4.23 16.58
CA ASN A 122 -8.97 3.23 16.81
C ASN A 122 -10.29 3.56 16.08
N ALA A 123 -10.62 4.84 15.92
CA ALA A 123 -11.81 5.27 15.17
C ALA A 123 -11.65 5.06 13.66
N ILE A 124 -10.47 5.37 13.12
CA ILE A 124 -10.16 5.23 11.67
C ILE A 124 -9.92 3.77 11.32
N SER A 125 -9.14 3.05 12.14
CA SER A 125 -8.76 1.66 11.94
C SER A 125 -8.92 0.89 13.26
N PRO A 126 -10.08 0.24 13.49
CA PRO A 126 -10.34 -0.57 14.68
C PRO A 126 -9.37 -1.73 14.83
N ASP A 127 -9.46 -2.44 15.96
CA ASP A 127 -8.60 -3.57 16.28
C ASP A 127 -8.53 -4.59 15.14
N ALA A 128 -7.31 -4.95 14.79
CA ALA A 128 -7.01 -5.81 13.67
C ALA A 128 -7.43 -7.27 13.92
N LYS A 129 -8.27 -7.80 13.03
CA LYS A 129 -8.71 -9.21 13.02
C LYS A 129 -8.21 -9.95 11.78
N THR A 130 -7.90 -9.22 10.73
CA THR A 130 -7.42 -9.75 9.45
C THR A 130 -6.08 -9.11 9.08
N LYS A 131 -5.39 -9.69 8.10
CA LYS A 131 -4.15 -9.10 7.55
C LYS A 131 -4.41 -7.71 6.93
N ASP A 132 -5.56 -7.50 6.30
CA ASP A 132 -5.94 -6.19 5.74
C ASP A 132 -6.19 -5.16 6.86
N ASP A 133 -6.75 -5.57 8.00
CA ASP A 133 -6.89 -4.67 9.16
C ASP A 133 -5.53 -4.25 9.73
N ILE A 134 -4.53 -5.15 9.75
CA ILE A 134 -3.17 -4.82 10.17
C ILE A 134 -2.57 -3.77 9.24
N VAL A 135 -2.66 -3.99 7.92
CA VAL A 135 -2.18 -3.05 6.90
C VAL A 135 -2.88 -1.70 7.04
N ALA A 136 -4.21 -1.69 7.19
CA ALA A 136 -5.00 -0.47 7.39
C ALA A 136 -4.54 0.31 8.62
N ARG A 137 -4.25 -0.39 9.71
CA ARG A 137 -3.79 0.23 10.96
C ARG A 137 -2.38 0.81 10.82
N GLN A 138 -1.45 0.08 10.20
CA GLN A 138 -0.09 0.57 9.92
C GLN A 138 -0.14 1.84 9.06
N ALA A 139 -0.90 1.82 7.98
CA ALA A 139 -1.07 2.98 7.11
C ALA A 139 -1.70 4.19 7.84
N SER A 140 -2.72 3.95 8.68
CA SER A 140 -3.33 5.01 9.49
C SER A 140 -2.36 5.60 10.50
N GLN A 141 -1.51 4.78 11.11
CA GLN A 141 -0.48 5.25 12.04
C GLN A 141 0.55 6.11 11.32
N ALA A 142 1.06 5.67 10.15
CA ALA A 142 2.01 6.43 9.36
C ALA A 142 1.46 7.82 8.97
N ALA A 143 0.20 7.90 8.58
CA ALA A 143 -0.47 9.16 8.29
C ALA A 143 -0.59 10.07 9.53
N LEU A 144 -1.07 9.52 10.64
CA LEU A 144 -1.32 10.31 11.86
C LEU A 144 -0.04 10.76 12.56
N ILE A 145 1.11 10.12 12.30
CA ILE A 145 2.42 10.61 12.75
C ILE A 145 2.70 12.01 12.20
N ASN A 146 2.41 12.28 10.93
CA ASN A 146 2.62 13.62 10.35
C ASN A 146 1.75 14.69 11.02
N VAL A 147 0.51 14.34 11.38
CA VAL A 147 -0.38 15.24 12.11
C VAL A 147 0.09 15.44 13.55
N TYR A 148 0.56 14.37 14.19
CA TYR A 148 1.13 14.44 15.53
C TYR A 148 2.37 15.31 15.60
N GLU A 149 3.30 15.17 14.64
CA GLU A 149 4.49 16.01 14.50
C GLU A 149 4.10 17.49 14.40
N TYR A 150 3.10 17.82 13.56
CA TYR A 150 2.58 19.18 13.45
C TYR A 150 2.04 19.70 14.78
N VAL A 151 1.30 18.89 15.55
CA VAL A 151 0.80 19.27 16.88
C VAL A 151 1.96 19.46 17.88
N ALA A 152 2.97 18.59 17.81
CA ALA A 152 4.16 18.68 18.66
C ALA A 152 4.95 19.98 18.41
N ASP A 153 5.11 20.36 17.15
CA ASP A 153 5.76 21.61 16.73
C ASP A 153 4.96 22.85 17.17
N ASN A 154 3.65 22.71 17.41
CA ASN A 154 2.77 23.73 17.93
C ASN A 154 2.53 23.60 19.45
N ASN A 155 3.56 23.24 20.22
CA ASN A 155 3.56 23.16 21.68
C ASN A 155 2.52 22.18 22.26
N MET A 156 2.20 21.10 21.56
CA MET A 156 1.19 20.11 21.94
C MET A 156 -0.22 20.74 22.13
N ASP A 157 -0.48 21.85 21.46
CA ASP A 157 -1.82 22.45 21.41
C ASP A 157 -2.64 21.77 20.31
N PHE A 158 -3.55 20.90 20.72
CA PHE A 158 -4.39 20.15 19.78
C PHE A 158 -5.30 21.06 18.93
N SER A 159 -5.59 22.28 19.39
CA SER A 159 -6.42 23.25 18.65
C SER A 159 -5.73 23.77 17.37
N CYS A 160 -4.40 23.60 17.26
CA CYS A 160 -3.67 24.02 16.06
C CYS A 160 -4.15 23.29 14.81
N ILE A 161 -4.76 22.11 14.96
CA ILE A 161 -5.30 21.30 13.85
C ILE A 161 -6.39 22.06 13.08
N ASP A 162 -7.13 22.98 13.72
CA ASP A 162 -8.13 23.81 13.03
C ASP A 162 -7.54 24.69 11.94
N ASN A 163 -6.26 25.05 12.08
CA ASN A 163 -5.52 25.87 11.14
C ASN A 163 -4.40 25.08 10.43
N MET A 164 -4.51 23.73 10.42
CA MET A 164 -3.49 22.88 9.82
C MET A 164 -3.39 23.15 8.32
N PRO A 165 -2.18 23.41 7.79
CA PRO A 165 -1.95 23.59 6.37
C PRO A 165 -2.38 22.37 5.55
N VAL A 166 -2.86 22.60 4.32
CA VAL A 166 -3.26 21.52 3.41
C VAL A 166 -2.08 20.60 3.10
N GLU A 167 -0.88 21.16 3.06
CA GLU A 167 0.37 20.44 2.81
C GLU A 167 0.64 19.36 3.86
N VAL A 168 0.27 19.60 5.13
CA VAL A 168 0.39 18.60 6.22
C VAL A 168 -0.64 17.49 6.03
N MET A 169 -1.85 17.83 5.63
CA MET A 169 -2.91 16.86 5.33
C MET A 169 -2.54 16.01 4.11
N ASP A 170 -2.04 16.64 3.06
CA ASP A 170 -1.57 15.96 1.85
C ASP A 170 -0.40 15.03 2.15
N LYS A 171 0.57 15.48 2.96
CA LYS A 171 1.68 14.65 3.44
C LYS A 171 1.17 13.43 4.21
N ALA A 172 0.17 13.61 5.07
CA ALA A 172 -0.44 12.49 5.80
C ALA A 172 -1.13 11.50 4.85
N MET A 173 -1.86 11.97 3.84
CA MET A 173 -2.49 11.09 2.84
C MET A 173 -1.48 10.35 1.98
N LYS A 174 -0.41 11.01 1.53
CA LYS A 174 0.71 10.38 0.82
C LYS A 174 1.36 9.29 1.68
N SER A 175 1.64 9.57 2.95
CA SER A 175 2.19 8.59 3.89
C SER A 175 1.25 7.40 4.08
N PHE A 176 -0.08 7.62 4.14
CA PHE A 176 -1.05 6.54 4.18
C PHE A 176 -0.95 5.64 2.96
N LEU A 177 -0.95 6.21 1.76
CA LEU A 177 -0.90 5.45 0.50
C LEU A 177 0.41 4.67 0.34
N THR A 178 1.53 5.32 0.64
CA THR A 178 2.86 4.68 0.62
C THR A 178 2.91 3.48 1.56
N GLU A 179 2.48 3.67 2.81
CA GLU A 179 2.51 2.59 3.81
C GLU A 179 1.51 1.48 3.47
N TYR A 180 0.32 1.81 2.96
CA TYR A 180 -0.65 0.81 2.50
C TYR A 180 -0.06 -0.09 1.40
N ILE A 181 0.52 0.51 0.35
CA ILE A 181 1.11 -0.24 -0.76
C ILE A 181 2.30 -1.06 -0.25
N TRP A 182 3.18 -0.43 0.53
CA TRP A 182 4.35 -1.04 1.13
C TRP A 182 3.99 -2.27 1.99
N ALA A 183 3.12 -2.09 2.99
CA ALA A 183 2.71 -3.17 3.88
C ALA A 183 1.99 -4.30 3.13
N THR A 184 1.22 -3.97 2.07
CA THR A 184 0.56 -4.97 1.23
C THR A 184 1.57 -5.79 0.42
N VAL A 185 2.62 -5.16 -0.11
CA VAL A 185 3.69 -5.86 -0.83
C VAL A 185 4.53 -6.71 0.13
N MET A 186 4.88 -6.14 1.30
CA MET A 186 5.80 -6.79 2.25
C MET A 186 5.17 -7.94 3.04
N LYS A 187 3.86 -7.91 3.31
CA LYS A 187 3.19 -8.97 4.10
C LYS A 187 3.46 -10.41 3.66
N ASP A 188 3.81 -10.61 2.37
CA ASP A 188 4.13 -11.92 1.80
C ASP A 188 5.62 -12.08 1.43
N LEU A 189 6.42 -11.00 1.52
CA LEU A 189 7.86 -10.98 1.25
C LEU A 189 8.73 -10.91 2.52
N GLU A 190 8.17 -10.46 3.63
CA GLU A 190 8.88 -10.22 4.89
C GLU A 190 9.73 -11.43 5.33
N CYS A 191 9.19 -12.65 5.22
CA CYS A 191 9.93 -13.86 5.53
C CYS A 191 11.19 -14.07 4.66
N ARG A 192 11.32 -13.40 3.52
CA ARG A 192 12.52 -13.45 2.67
C ARG A 192 13.58 -12.47 3.14
N VAL A 193 13.16 -11.29 3.59
CA VAL A 193 14.07 -10.31 4.21
C VAL A 193 14.68 -10.92 5.45
N GLU A 194 13.89 -11.52 6.32
CA GLU A 194 14.32 -12.18 7.55
C GLU A 194 15.37 -13.29 7.32
N GLN A 195 15.27 -14.04 6.21
CA GLN A 195 16.24 -15.09 5.86
C GLN A 195 17.66 -14.55 5.59
N TYR A 196 17.80 -13.28 5.27
CA TYR A 196 19.09 -12.62 4.99
C TYR A 196 19.58 -11.73 6.12
N MET A 197 19.09 -11.93 7.34
CA MET A 197 19.52 -11.18 8.53
C MET A 197 21.00 -11.34 8.88
N SER A 198 21.72 -12.29 8.27
CA SER A 198 23.18 -12.36 8.38
C SER A 198 23.91 -11.16 7.75
N ASP A 199 23.26 -10.47 6.80
CA ASP A 199 23.68 -9.19 6.24
C ASP A 199 22.55 -8.17 6.40
N VAL A 200 22.32 -7.77 7.64
CA VAL A 200 21.23 -6.84 8.03
C VAL A 200 21.32 -5.53 7.27
N THR A 201 22.52 -5.01 7.04
CA THR A 201 22.72 -3.73 6.37
C THR A 201 22.21 -3.78 4.92
N SER A 202 22.64 -4.79 4.16
CA SER A 202 22.20 -4.98 2.79
C SER A 202 20.69 -5.24 2.70
N ALA A 203 20.13 -6.02 3.61
CA ALA A 203 18.70 -6.30 3.64
C ALA A 203 17.88 -5.01 3.90
N CYS A 204 18.26 -4.21 4.88
CA CYS A 204 17.62 -2.93 5.20
C CYS A 204 17.74 -1.90 4.05
N GLU A 205 18.90 -1.84 3.38
CA GLU A 205 19.07 -0.97 2.22
C GLU A 205 18.13 -1.35 1.06
N ARG A 206 18.00 -2.65 0.78
CA ARG A 206 17.12 -3.13 -0.29
C ARG A 206 15.64 -2.93 0.07
N GLU A 207 15.30 -3.13 1.33
CA GLU A 207 13.95 -2.83 1.83
C GLU A 207 13.62 -1.35 1.67
N LYS A 208 14.55 -0.47 2.04
CA LYS A 208 14.40 0.96 1.87
C LYS A 208 14.21 1.33 0.39
N GLU A 209 15.01 0.80 -0.52
CA GLU A 209 14.88 1.08 -1.96
C GLU A 209 13.52 0.69 -2.53
N LEU A 210 12.92 -0.41 -2.04
CA LEU A 210 11.57 -0.80 -2.40
C LEU A 210 10.56 0.25 -1.95
N LYS A 211 10.68 0.71 -0.69
CA LYS A 211 9.78 1.72 -0.11
C LYS A 211 9.94 3.07 -0.81
N ASP A 212 11.17 3.52 -1.04
CA ASP A 212 11.48 4.76 -1.76
C ASP A 212 10.90 4.75 -3.20
N THR A 213 10.91 3.57 -3.85
CA THR A 213 10.29 3.41 -5.18
C THR A 213 8.77 3.61 -5.14
N ILE A 214 8.11 3.07 -4.12
CA ILE A 214 6.66 3.23 -3.94
C ILE A 214 6.34 4.70 -3.61
N GLU A 215 7.08 5.30 -2.70
CA GLU A 215 6.92 6.69 -2.28
C GLU A 215 7.04 7.65 -3.46
N ALA A 216 8.06 7.48 -4.30
CA ALA A 216 8.26 8.31 -5.49
C ALA A 216 7.06 8.27 -6.46
N VAL A 217 6.44 7.10 -6.65
CA VAL A 217 5.25 6.97 -7.51
C VAL A 217 4.03 7.61 -6.83
N VAL A 218 3.85 7.40 -5.53
CA VAL A 218 2.75 8.01 -4.77
C VAL A 218 2.85 9.53 -4.83
N ASP A 219 4.04 10.09 -4.64
CA ASP A 219 4.26 11.54 -4.69
C ASP A 219 3.89 12.12 -6.05
N ILE A 220 4.37 11.51 -7.12
CA ILE A 220 4.10 11.98 -8.50
C ILE A 220 2.59 11.90 -8.80
N GLU A 221 1.96 10.76 -8.52
CA GLU A 221 0.55 10.56 -8.87
C GLU A 221 -0.38 11.41 -7.97
N TYR A 222 0.00 11.61 -6.70
CA TYR A 222 -0.73 12.51 -5.80
C TYR A 222 -0.65 13.97 -6.27
N ASP A 223 0.54 14.44 -6.62
CA ASP A 223 0.73 15.82 -7.10
C ASP A 223 0.03 16.06 -8.43
N ASN A 224 -0.03 15.05 -9.32
CA ASN A 224 -0.77 15.11 -10.58
C ASN A 224 -2.29 15.14 -10.36
N HIS A 225 -2.80 14.44 -9.33
CA HIS A 225 -4.23 14.41 -9.01
C HIS A 225 -4.69 15.71 -8.33
N GLY A 226 -3.81 16.32 -7.54
CA GLY A 226 -4.13 17.41 -6.63
C GLY A 226 -4.67 16.93 -5.28
N SER A 227 -4.91 17.87 -4.37
CA SER A 227 -5.32 17.55 -3.00
C SER A 227 -6.66 16.80 -2.95
N LEU A 228 -6.65 15.62 -2.34
CA LEU A 228 -7.85 14.77 -2.14
C LEU A 228 -8.90 15.39 -1.21
N ILE A 229 -8.55 16.46 -0.50
CA ILE A 229 -9.41 17.07 0.52
C ILE A 229 -10.49 17.97 -0.10
N GLN A 230 -10.37 18.28 -1.38
CA GLN A 230 -11.29 19.19 -2.10
C GLN A 230 -12.40 18.45 -2.86
N ASP A 231 -12.24 17.15 -3.10
CA ASP A 231 -13.15 16.31 -3.89
C ASP A 231 -14.04 15.41 -3.02
N ASP A 232 -14.86 14.57 -3.67
CA ASP A 232 -15.45 13.43 -2.97
C ASP A 232 -14.33 12.45 -2.58
N VAL A 233 -13.89 12.61 -1.34
CA VAL A 233 -12.75 11.87 -0.76
C VAL A 233 -12.86 10.36 -1.00
N ASN A 234 -14.09 9.82 -1.06
CA ASN A 234 -14.30 8.38 -1.18
C ASN A 234 -13.89 7.85 -2.56
N GLU A 235 -14.33 8.52 -3.63
CA GLU A 235 -14.00 8.10 -5.00
C GLU A 235 -12.57 8.49 -5.37
N ALA A 236 -12.15 9.69 -4.97
CA ALA A 236 -10.81 10.20 -5.26
C ALA A 236 -9.68 9.32 -4.66
N VAL A 237 -9.84 8.89 -3.41
CA VAL A 237 -8.86 7.98 -2.76
C VAL A 237 -8.77 6.64 -3.47
N LEU A 238 -9.90 6.06 -3.87
CA LEU A 238 -9.91 4.78 -4.58
C LEU A 238 -9.23 4.91 -5.94
N ALA A 239 -9.60 5.94 -6.72
CA ALA A 239 -9.05 6.20 -8.05
C ALA A 239 -7.54 6.45 -7.99
N LEU A 240 -7.08 7.26 -7.05
CA LEU A 240 -5.65 7.53 -6.87
C LEU A 240 -4.88 6.29 -6.44
N THR A 241 -5.43 5.49 -5.51
CA THR A 241 -4.79 4.24 -5.08
C THR A 241 -4.63 3.27 -6.26
N GLU A 242 -5.68 3.10 -7.05
CA GLU A 242 -5.65 2.24 -8.24
C GLU A 242 -4.67 2.79 -9.28
N ARG A 243 -4.59 4.10 -9.44
CA ARG A 243 -3.65 4.76 -10.34
C ARG A 243 -2.19 4.50 -9.91
N CYS A 244 -1.85 4.74 -8.65
CA CYS A 244 -0.51 4.45 -8.12
C CYS A 244 -0.11 2.98 -8.35
N LEU A 245 -1.01 2.05 -8.02
CA LEU A 245 -0.78 0.63 -8.24
C LEU A 245 -0.62 0.27 -9.72
N SER A 246 -1.39 0.89 -10.62
CA SER A 246 -1.31 0.66 -12.08
C SER A 246 0.02 1.15 -12.65
N VAL A 247 0.52 2.30 -12.19
CA VAL A 247 1.84 2.82 -12.58
C VAL A 247 2.94 1.88 -12.09
N LEU A 248 2.87 1.44 -10.83
CA LEU A 248 3.82 0.47 -10.26
C LEU A 248 3.76 -0.90 -10.97
N GLU A 249 2.58 -1.32 -11.41
CA GLU A 249 2.39 -2.54 -12.20
C GLU A 249 2.94 -2.39 -13.63
N GLY A 250 3.13 -1.17 -14.11
CA GLY A 250 3.65 -0.86 -15.45
C GLY A 250 2.62 -1.00 -16.56
N ILE A 251 1.34 -0.71 -16.26
CA ILE A 251 0.23 -0.73 -17.23
C ILE A 251 0.02 0.64 -17.88
N VAL A 252 0.60 1.69 -17.31
CA VAL A 252 0.48 3.09 -17.77
C VAL A 252 1.77 3.60 -18.34
#